data_7809367979e84dea820a647aa6ef06b4
#
_entry.id   7809367979e84dea820a647aa6ef06b4
#
_cell.length_a   1.000
_cell.length_b   1.000
_cell.length_c   1.000
_cell.angle_alpha   90.00
_cell.angle_beta   90.00
_cell.angle_gamma   90.00
#
_symmetry.space_group_name_H-M   'P 1'
#
loop_
_entity.id
_entity.type
_entity.pdbx_description
1 polymer ?
#
loop_
_entity_poly.entity_id
_entity_poly.type
_entity_poly.pdbx_seq_one_letter_code
_entity_poly.pdbx_strand_id
1 'polypeptide(L)'
;SVTDTIYMEPDTSGNITLPASFQGGLAFSFFTTEQKAKNQFTLSAQYNRTNWSDYKGFQDAGKLGDSWRVTVGGELFTKAKSANTKVSEDKTQRVFNTAPWTIRFAVYSGQSNLIIDGVQLNDRGISTGFSVPLGVGKEVQSTLRNSRLNFFVNAGQRGSNTTITETYYNFGVGFTIVDMGWFQDYKLN
;
A
#
# COMPACT_ATOMS: atom_id res chain seq x y z
N SER A 1 55.16 8.73 24.86
CA SER A 1 53.95 9.56 24.93
C SER A 1 53.35 9.58 23.54
N VAL A 2 52.31 8.79 23.31
CA VAL A 2 51.50 8.83 22.08
C VAL A 2 50.41 9.83 22.32
N THR A 3 50.47 10.96 21.67
CA THR A 3 49.39 11.95 21.69
C THR A 3 48.42 11.58 20.60
N ASP A 4 47.29 11.00 20.98
CA ASP A 4 46.21 10.70 20.08
C ASP A 4 45.48 12.03 19.79
N THR A 5 45.55 12.49 18.58
CA THR A 5 44.90 13.71 18.14
C THR A 5 43.45 13.35 17.79
N ILE A 6 42.54 13.55 18.73
CA ILE A 6 41.11 13.50 18.45
C ILE A 6 40.77 14.68 17.55
N TYR A 7 40.52 14.42 16.29
CA TYR A 7 40.04 15.44 15.35
C TYR A 7 38.59 15.78 15.73
N MET A 8 38.42 16.87 16.44
CA MET A 8 37.08 17.46 16.65
C MET A 8 36.71 18.22 15.36
N GLU A 9 35.82 17.67 14.58
CA GLU A 9 35.16 18.49 13.56
C GLU A 9 34.35 19.59 14.28
N PRO A 10 34.58 20.87 13.91
CA PRO A 10 33.78 21.94 14.46
C PRO A 10 32.33 21.73 14.05
N ASP A 11 31.37 22.02 14.98
CA ASP A 11 29.93 21.97 14.76
C ASP A 11 29.58 22.62 13.41
N THR A 12 29.37 21.81 12.40
CA THR A 12 29.00 22.28 11.07
C THR A 12 27.49 22.45 11.05
N SER A 13 26.99 23.68 11.17
CA SER A 13 25.59 23.97 10.91
C SER A 13 25.34 24.01 9.41
N GLY A 14 24.34 23.34 8.94
CA GLY A 14 23.97 23.32 7.52
C GLY A 14 22.46 23.23 7.33
N ASN A 15 22.00 23.64 6.18
CA ASN A 15 20.60 23.53 5.80
C ASN A 15 20.37 22.29 4.93
N ILE A 16 19.34 21.52 5.26
CA ILE A 16 18.86 20.42 4.42
C ILE A 16 17.62 20.92 3.70
N THR A 17 17.63 20.82 2.36
CA THR A 17 16.44 21.12 1.54
C THR A 17 15.81 19.78 1.11
N LEU A 18 14.55 19.57 1.54
CA LEU A 18 13.78 18.39 1.13
C LEU A 18 13.07 18.65 -0.20
N PRO A 19 13.00 17.66 -1.09
CA PRO A 19 12.33 17.79 -2.36
C PRO A 19 10.82 17.95 -2.21
N ALA A 20 10.21 18.76 -3.05
CA ALA A 20 8.76 18.85 -3.14
C ALA A 20 8.20 17.59 -3.81
N SER A 21 7.07 17.08 -3.30
CA SER A 21 6.38 15.92 -3.85
C SER A 21 4.94 16.29 -4.22
N PHE A 22 4.49 15.74 -5.33
CA PHE A 22 3.11 15.82 -5.81
C PHE A 22 2.56 14.43 -6.05
N GLN A 23 1.32 14.19 -5.60
CA GLN A 23 0.59 12.94 -5.84
C GLN A 23 -0.86 13.26 -6.21
N GLY A 24 -1.35 12.59 -7.24
CA GLY A 24 -2.75 12.68 -7.66
C GLY A 24 -3.24 11.34 -8.18
N GLY A 25 -4.55 11.09 -8.09
CA GLY A 25 -5.13 9.85 -8.58
C GLY A 25 -6.62 9.92 -8.74
N LEU A 26 -7.14 8.98 -9.51
CA LEU A 26 -8.56 8.79 -9.78
C LEU A 26 -8.93 7.34 -9.57
N ALA A 27 -10.14 7.10 -9.07
CA ALA A 27 -10.71 5.76 -8.94
C ALA A 27 -12.17 5.74 -9.39
N PHE A 28 -12.54 4.72 -10.15
CA PHE A 28 -13.89 4.49 -10.64
C PHE A 28 -14.37 3.14 -10.17
N SER A 29 -15.51 3.10 -9.48
CA SER A 29 -16.09 1.87 -8.96
C SER A 29 -17.35 1.49 -9.73
N PHE A 30 -17.41 0.24 -10.17
CA PHE A 30 -18.52 -0.37 -10.87
C PHE A 30 -19.18 -1.39 -9.95
N PHE A 31 -20.51 -1.36 -9.89
CA PHE A 31 -21.29 -2.25 -9.03
C PHE A 31 -22.19 -3.13 -9.89
N THR A 32 -22.10 -4.44 -9.69
CA THR A 32 -23.06 -5.38 -10.27
C THR A 32 -24.16 -5.63 -9.25
N THR A 33 -25.39 -5.23 -9.56
CA THR A 33 -26.54 -5.42 -8.68
C THR A 33 -27.32 -6.65 -9.14
N GLU A 34 -26.95 -7.82 -8.66
CA GLU A 34 -27.83 -8.97 -8.61
C GLU A 34 -28.49 -9.01 -7.23
N GLN A 35 -29.74 -9.44 -7.15
CA GLN A 35 -30.56 -9.39 -5.91
C GLN A 35 -29.94 -10.11 -4.70
N LYS A 36 -28.89 -10.92 -4.87
CA LYS A 36 -28.29 -11.75 -3.81
C LYS A 36 -26.77 -11.59 -3.62
N ALA A 37 -26.07 -10.93 -4.55
CA ALA A 37 -24.63 -10.70 -4.42
C ALA A 37 -24.25 -9.38 -5.10
N LYS A 38 -23.47 -8.53 -4.42
CA LYS A 38 -22.92 -7.32 -5.03
C LYS A 38 -21.43 -7.52 -5.19
N ASN A 39 -20.94 -7.71 -6.40
CA ASN A 39 -19.53 -7.61 -6.70
C ASN A 39 -19.21 -6.14 -7.02
N GLN A 40 -18.11 -5.67 -6.54
CA GLN A 40 -17.59 -4.35 -6.84
C GLN A 40 -16.27 -4.51 -7.55
N PHE A 41 -16.12 -3.85 -8.67
CA PHE A 41 -14.86 -3.71 -9.36
C PHE A 41 -14.46 -2.23 -9.37
N THR A 42 -13.24 -1.94 -8.94
CA THR A 42 -12.70 -0.59 -8.90
C THR A 42 -11.46 -0.53 -9.80
N LEU A 43 -11.45 0.40 -10.73
CA LEU A 43 -10.25 0.79 -11.48
C LEU A 43 -9.66 2.05 -10.87
N SER A 44 -8.34 2.11 -10.78
CA SER A 44 -7.63 3.27 -10.26
C SER A 44 -6.42 3.61 -11.10
N ALA A 45 -6.11 4.88 -11.19
CA ALA A 45 -4.88 5.39 -11.77
C ALA A 45 -4.29 6.44 -10.83
N GLN A 46 -2.98 6.41 -10.64
CA GLN A 46 -2.25 7.29 -9.74
C GLN A 46 -0.98 7.78 -10.43
N TYR A 47 -0.65 9.05 -10.20
CA TYR A 47 0.61 9.67 -10.60
C TYR A 47 1.30 10.26 -9.39
N ASN A 48 2.58 9.97 -9.24
CA ASN A 48 3.46 10.56 -8.22
C ASN A 48 4.66 11.21 -8.89
N ARG A 49 5.08 12.34 -8.37
CA ARG A 49 6.33 13.00 -8.77
C ARG A 49 7.01 13.61 -7.56
N THR A 50 8.34 13.51 -7.52
CA THR A 50 9.17 14.15 -6.51
C THR A 50 10.36 14.82 -7.19
N ASN A 51 10.58 16.10 -6.92
CA ASN A 51 11.62 16.91 -7.51
C ASN A 51 12.95 16.72 -6.75
N TRP A 52 13.58 15.57 -6.90
CA TRP A 52 14.81 15.21 -6.21
C TRP A 52 16.01 16.05 -6.66
N SER A 53 15.95 16.71 -7.82
CA SER A 53 16.96 17.67 -8.26
C SER A 53 17.13 18.87 -7.33
N ASP A 54 16.08 19.18 -6.52
CA ASP A 54 16.12 20.28 -5.54
C ASP A 54 16.71 19.87 -4.19
N TYR A 55 16.99 18.57 -4.00
CA TYR A 55 17.54 18.07 -2.74
C TYR A 55 18.93 18.62 -2.49
N LYS A 56 19.15 19.17 -1.29
CA LYS A 56 20.45 19.61 -0.80
C LYS A 56 20.71 18.97 0.55
N GLY A 57 21.79 18.22 0.67
CA GLY A 57 22.24 17.58 1.91
C GLY A 57 23.48 18.26 2.47
N PHE A 58 23.98 17.77 3.60
CA PHE A 58 25.19 18.29 4.28
C PHE A 58 26.48 18.09 3.50
N GLN A 59 26.56 17.07 2.67
CA GLN A 59 27.64 16.81 1.74
C GLN A 59 27.01 16.68 0.37
N ASP A 60 27.69 17.15 -0.67
CA ASP A 60 27.22 17.04 -2.06
C ASP A 60 26.80 15.59 -2.34
N ALA A 61 25.58 15.25 -1.95
CA ALA A 61 24.93 14.03 -2.39
C ALA A 61 24.85 14.12 -3.90
N GLY A 62 25.42 13.14 -4.59
CA GLY A 62 25.53 13.11 -6.04
C GLY A 62 24.23 13.53 -6.72
N LYS A 63 24.32 13.98 -7.95
CA LYS A 63 23.17 14.49 -8.71
C LYS A 63 22.01 13.50 -8.69
N LEU A 64 20.92 13.87 -8.04
CA LEU A 64 19.68 13.15 -8.07
C LEU A 64 18.80 13.69 -9.20
N GLY A 65 18.10 12.82 -9.90
CA GLY A 65 17.12 13.19 -10.90
C GLY A 65 15.72 13.22 -10.31
N ASP A 66 14.82 14.00 -10.92
CA ASP A 66 13.42 13.98 -10.54
C ASP A 66 12.81 12.59 -10.76
N SER A 67 12.11 12.08 -9.76
CA SER A 67 11.42 10.80 -9.90
C SER A 67 9.95 11.01 -10.24
N TRP A 68 9.41 10.09 -11.02
CA TRP A 68 7.98 10.01 -11.27
C TRP A 68 7.53 8.56 -11.41
N ARG A 69 6.25 8.30 -11.12
CA ARG A 69 5.63 6.99 -11.28
C ARG A 69 4.16 7.12 -11.64
N VAL A 70 3.74 6.40 -12.65
CA VAL A 70 2.34 6.13 -12.98
C VAL A 70 2.03 4.72 -12.53
N THR A 71 0.90 4.54 -11.85
CA THR A 71 0.38 3.23 -11.45
C THR A 71 -1.07 3.15 -11.91
N VAL A 72 -1.41 2.06 -12.59
CA VAL A 72 -2.79 1.72 -12.98
C VAL A 72 -3.12 0.37 -12.40
N GLY A 73 -4.25 0.26 -11.73
CA GLY A 73 -4.64 -0.97 -11.06
C GLY A 73 -6.13 -1.17 -10.95
N GLY A 74 -6.49 -2.34 -10.48
CA GLY A 74 -7.86 -2.70 -10.22
C GLY A 74 -8.01 -3.51 -8.94
N GLU A 75 -9.18 -3.40 -8.36
CA GLU A 75 -9.60 -4.16 -7.20
C GLU A 75 -10.93 -4.84 -7.48
N LEU A 76 -10.97 -6.15 -7.27
CA LEU A 76 -12.19 -6.94 -7.30
C LEU A 76 -12.58 -7.31 -5.88
N PHE A 77 -13.75 -6.86 -5.47
CA PHE A 77 -14.33 -7.10 -4.19
C PHE A 77 -15.50 -8.09 -4.33
N THR A 78 -15.33 -9.31 -3.83
CA THR A 78 -16.35 -10.35 -3.94
C THR A 78 -17.21 -10.35 -2.69
N LYS A 79 -18.53 -10.22 -2.81
CA LYS A 79 -19.44 -10.44 -1.69
C LYS A 79 -19.67 -11.92 -1.46
N ALA A 80 -19.57 -12.32 -0.23
CA ALA A 80 -20.06 -13.62 0.17
C ALA A 80 -21.58 -13.68 0.04
N LYS A 81 -22.06 -14.83 -0.38
CA LYS A 81 -23.50 -15.14 -0.41
C LYS A 81 -24.05 -14.97 0.99
N SER A 82 -25.11 -14.14 1.12
CA SER A 82 -25.93 -14.12 2.32
C SER A 82 -26.51 -15.53 2.49
N ALA A 83 -26.11 -16.26 3.50
CA ALA A 83 -26.80 -17.48 3.87
C ALA A 83 -28.21 -17.09 4.30
N ASN A 84 -29.22 -17.57 3.57
CA ASN A 84 -30.62 -17.44 3.97
C ASN A 84 -30.78 -18.14 5.32
N THR A 85 -30.76 -17.39 6.40
CA THR A 85 -31.16 -17.90 7.70
C THR A 85 -32.66 -18.01 7.68
N LYS A 86 -33.22 -19.22 7.68
CA LYS A 86 -34.64 -19.45 8.00
C LYS A 86 -34.82 -18.88 9.39
N VAL A 87 -35.69 -17.88 9.50
CA VAL A 87 -36.09 -17.30 10.77
C VAL A 87 -36.85 -18.41 11.50
N SER A 88 -36.21 -19.05 12.46
CA SER A 88 -36.89 -19.81 13.49
C SER A 88 -37.45 -18.78 14.50
N GLU A 89 -38.61 -18.99 15.01
CA GLU A 89 -39.37 -18.06 15.87
C GLU A 89 -38.68 -17.65 17.17
N ASP A 90 -37.50 -18.16 17.43
CA ASP A 90 -36.68 -17.76 18.57
C ASP A 90 -35.73 -16.60 18.16
N LYS A 91 -35.92 -15.47 18.82
CA LYS A 91 -35.47 -14.10 18.51
C LYS A 91 -33.95 -13.87 18.40
N THR A 92 -33.16 -14.78 17.91
CA THR A 92 -31.75 -14.59 17.69
C THR A 92 -31.46 -14.50 16.20
N GLN A 93 -31.59 -13.31 15.62
CA GLN A 93 -31.13 -13.04 14.25
C GLN A 93 -29.59 -13.18 14.16
N ARG A 94 -29.15 -14.36 13.78
CA ARG A 94 -27.74 -14.58 13.44
C ARG A 94 -27.51 -14.22 11.98
N VAL A 95 -27.16 -12.96 11.72
CA VAL A 95 -26.78 -12.51 10.39
C VAL A 95 -25.33 -12.95 10.14
N PHE A 96 -25.15 -14.01 9.38
CA PHE A 96 -23.82 -14.39 8.87
C PHE A 96 -23.46 -13.49 7.69
N ASN A 97 -22.73 -12.42 7.93
CA ASN A 97 -22.03 -11.71 6.88
C ASN A 97 -20.64 -12.34 6.72
N THR A 98 -20.49 -13.21 5.75
CA THR A 98 -19.16 -13.65 5.34
C THR A 98 -18.51 -12.43 4.72
N ALA A 99 -17.40 -11.95 5.29
CA ALA A 99 -16.69 -10.80 4.78
C ALA A 99 -16.12 -11.11 3.38
N PRO A 100 -16.14 -10.16 2.46
CA PRO A 100 -15.72 -10.40 1.07
C PRO A 100 -14.22 -10.57 0.96
N TRP A 101 -13.82 -11.44 0.03
CA TRP A 101 -12.45 -11.53 -0.44
C TRP A 101 -12.15 -10.35 -1.35
N THR A 102 -10.91 -9.90 -1.34
CA THR A 102 -10.47 -8.82 -2.21
C THR A 102 -9.25 -9.27 -2.98
N ILE A 103 -9.29 -9.11 -4.30
CA ILE A 103 -8.14 -9.34 -5.20
C ILE A 103 -7.76 -7.99 -5.77
N ARG A 104 -6.46 -7.69 -5.78
CA ARG A 104 -5.89 -6.45 -6.31
C ARG A 104 -4.82 -6.78 -7.33
N PHE A 105 -4.73 -5.97 -8.35
CA PHE A 105 -3.66 -6.02 -9.32
C PHE A 105 -3.30 -4.60 -9.75
N ALA A 106 -2.04 -4.38 -10.07
CA ALA A 106 -1.58 -3.12 -10.62
C ALA A 106 -0.36 -3.33 -11.51
N VAL A 107 -0.21 -2.41 -12.45
CA VAL A 107 1.01 -2.23 -13.24
C VAL A 107 1.53 -0.82 -13.00
N TYR A 108 2.85 -0.67 -12.99
CA TYR A 108 3.45 0.63 -12.81
C TYR A 108 4.65 0.82 -13.73
N SER A 109 4.89 2.08 -14.07
CA SER A 109 6.07 2.51 -14.81
C SER A 109 6.48 3.89 -14.33
N GLY A 110 7.78 4.15 -14.27
CA GLY A 110 8.31 5.42 -13.83
C GLY A 110 9.82 5.53 -13.97
N GLN A 111 10.35 6.59 -13.38
CA GLN A 111 11.79 6.83 -13.25
C GLN A 111 12.16 6.98 -11.78
N SER A 112 13.27 6.34 -11.40
CA SER A 112 13.88 6.49 -10.08
C SER A 112 14.63 7.83 -10.00
N ASN A 113 14.91 8.29 -8.81
CA ASN A 113 15.79 9.43 -8.57
C ASN A 113 17.28 9.12 -8.76
N LEU A 114 17.65 7.85 -8.92
CA LEU A 114 19.05 7.44 -9.07
C LEU A 114 19.55 7.69 -10.49
N ILE A 115 20.72 8.33 -10.59
CA ILE A 115 21.45 8.54 -11.82
C ILE A 115 22.77 7.77 -11.70
N ILE A 116 23.01 6.82 -12.61
CA ILE A 116 24.24 6.04 -12.67
C ILE A 116 24.87 6.28 -14.05
N ASP A 117 26.14 6.68 -14.06
CA ASP A 117 26.86 7.05 -15.28
C ASP A 117 26.12 8.06 -16.18
N GLY A 118 25.44 9.02 -15.54
CA GLY A 118 24.67 10.05 -16.24
C GLY A 118 23.31 9.58 -16.79
N VAL A 119 22.94 8.32 -16.55
CA VAL A 119 21.66 7.73 -17.00
C VAL A 119 20.73 7.53 -15.82
N GLN A 120 19.52 8.08 -15.91
CA GLN A 120 18.48 7.89 -14.91
C GLN A 120 17.80 6.53 -15.08
N LEU A 121 17.59 5.81 -13.96
CA LEU A 121 17.07 4.46 -13.99
C LEU A 121 15.54 4.45 -14.12
N ASN A 122 15.04 3.65 -15.06
CA ASN A 122 13.62 3.36 -15.18
C ASN A 122 13.20 2.28 -14.17
N ASP A 123 11.94 2.32 -13.73
CA ASP A 123 11.35 1.34 -12.80
C ASP A 123 9.97 0.95 -13.33
N ARG A 124 9.77 -0.34 -13.58
CA ARG A 124 8.51 -0.89 -14.09
C ARG A 124 8.22 -2.24 -13.46
N GLY A 125 6.95 -2.53 -13.28
CA GLY A 125 6.58 -3.82 -12.69
C GLY A 125 5.08 -4.02 -12.59
N ILE A 126 4.77 -5.16 -11.99
CA ILE A 126 3.41 -5.59 -11.70
C ILE A 126 3.29 -5.91 -10.22
N SER A 127 2.13 -5.68 -9.65
CA SER A 127 1.81 -6.13 -8.30
C SER A 127 0.46 -6.82 -8.26
N THR A 128 0.33 -7.80 -7.39
CA THR A 128 -0.92 -8.46 -7.09
C THR A 128 -1.08 -8.60 -5.59
N GLY A 129 -2.31 -8.54 -5.12
CA GLY A 129 -2.62 -8.68 -3.70
C GLY A 129 -3.92 -9.43 -3.50
N PHE A 130 -4.00 -10.11 -2.36
CA PHE A 130 -5.14 -10.88 -1.96
C PHE A 130 -5.43 -10.65 -0.49
N SER A 131 -6.71 -10.42 -0.16
CA SER A 131 -7.12 -10.20 1.22
C SER A 131 -8.21 -11.18 1.62
N VAL A 132 -7.98 -11.85 2.76
CA VAL A 132 -8.90 -12.81 3.37
C VAL A 132 -9.49 -12.18 4.63
N PRO A 133 -10.81 -12.25 4.83
CA PRO A 133 -11.41 -11.87 6.11
C PRO A 133 -11.04 -12.87 7.20
N LEU A 134 -10.72 -12.39 8.39
CA LEU A 134 -10.36 -13.23 9.54
C LEU A 134 -11.58 -13.66 10.38
N GLY A 135 -12.69 -12.97 10.25
CA GLY A 135 -13.90 -13.20 11.04
C GLY A 135 -14.89 -14.18 10.38
N VAL A 136 -14.54 -15.44 10.21
CA VAL A 136 -15.40 -16.48 9.63
C VAL A 136 -15.83 -17.46 10.72
N GLY A 137 -16.90 -17.14 11.47
CA GLY A 137 -17.42 -18.05 12.49
C GLY A 137 -18.73 -17.61 13.12
N LYS A 138 -19.49 -18.58 13.66
CA LYS A 138 -20.79 -18.35 14.26
C LYS A 138 -20.77 -17.50 15.54
N GLU A 139 -19.61 -17.38 16.19
CA GLU A 139 -19.47 -16.77 17.52
C GLU A 139 -18.32 -15.75 17.61
N VAL A 140 -17.79 -15.30 16.49
CA VAL A 140 -16.68 -14.32 16.54
C VAL A 140 -17.22 -12.99 17.01
N GLN A 141 -16.69 -12.48 18.11
CA GLN A 141 -16.99 -11.14 18.63
C GLN A 141 -16.93 -10.11 17.51
N SER A 142 -17.78 -9.14 17.55
CA SER A 142 -17.97 -8.10 16.51
C SER A 142 -16.68 -7.42 16.07
N THR A 143 -15.70 -7.36 16.92
CA THR A 143 -14.38 -6.76 16.78
C THR A 143 -13.53 -7.37 15.67
N LEU A 144 -13.49 -8.71 15.54
CA LEU A 144 -12.70 -9.38 14.51
C LEU A 144 -13.41 -9.47 13.15
N ARG A 145 -14.65 -9.08 13.08
CA ARG A 145 -15.50 -9.27 11.90
C ARG A 145 -15.02 -8.52 10.66
N ASN A 146 -14.34 -7.40 10.83
CA ASN A 146 -13.79 -6.58 9.76
C ASN A 146 -12.27 -6.71 9.61
N SER A 147 -11.64 -7.56 10.43
CA SER A 147 -10.20 -7.79 10.37
C SER A 147 -9.84 -8.62 9.14
N ARG A 148 -8.68 -8.34 8.56
CA ARG A 148 -8.23 -8.97 7.31
C ARG A 148 -6.77 -9.37 7.38
N LEU A 149 -6.47 -10.49 6.74
CA LEU A 149 -5.12 -10.90 6.40
C LEU A 149 -4.88 -10.54 4.92
N ASN A 150 -3.83 -9.80 4.67
CA ASN A 150 -3.46 -9.32 3.35
C ASN A 150 -2.16 -9.98 2.92
N PHE A 151 -2.13 -10.45 1.68
CA PHE A 151 -0.92 -10.95 1.01
C PHE A 151 -0.67 -10.08 -0.21
N PHE A 152 0.59 -9.79 -0.50
CA PHE A 152 0.95 -9.13 -1.74
C PHE A 152 2.25 -9.67 -2.32
N VAL A 153 2.34 -9.62 -3.62
CA VAL A 153 3.52 -9.93 -4.42
C VAL A 153 3.74 -8.80 -5.40
N ASN A 154 4.97 -8.37 -5.50
CA ASN A 154 5.40 -7.37 -6.46
C ASN A 154 6.63 -7.90 -7.23
N ALA A 155 6.59 -7.84 -8.55
CA ALA A 155 7.68 -8.19 -9.43
C ALA A 155 7.97 -7.02 -10.35
N GLY A 156 9.24 -6.64 -10.48
CA GLY A 156 9.61 -5.50 -11.29
C GLY A 156 11.04 -5.56 -11.80
N GLN A 157 11.33 -4.63 -12.68
CA GLN A 157 12.64 -4.40 -13.24
C GLN A 157 13.00 -2.94 -13.10
N ARG A 158 14.17 -2.69 -12.55
CA ARG A 158 14.76 -1.36 -12.43
C ARG A 158 16.06 -1.32 -13.22
N GLY A 159 16.29 -0.23 -13.91
CA GLY A 159 17.54 -0.06 -14.61
C GLY A 159 17.43 0.64 -15.95
N SER A 160 18.53 0.59 -16.67
CA SER A 160 18.65 1.06 -18.04
C SER A 160 19.36 0.00 -18.87
N ASN A 161 18.98 -0.13 -20.12
CA ASN A 161 19.60 -1.09 -21.05
C ASN A 161 21.11 -0.84 -21.27
N THR A 162 21.60 0.33 -20.89
CA THR A 162 23.00 0.75 -21.12
C THR A 162 23.86 0.63 -19.87
N THR A 163 23.30 0.51 -18.68
CA THR A 163 24.08 0.59 -17.43
C THR A 163 23.90 -0.65 -16.56
N ILE A 164 22.82 -0.71 -15.84
CA ILE A 164 22.51 -1.80 -14.90
C ILE A 164 21.03 -2.12 -15.03
N THR A 165 20.70 -3.41 -15.04
CA THR A 165 19.33 -3.91 -14.97
C THR A 165 19.20 -4.85 -13.77
N GLU A 166 18.30 -4.52 -12.86
CA GLU A 166 17.96 -5.31 -11.68
C GLU A 166 16.52 -5.82 -11.81
N THR A 167 16.33 -7.11 -11.61
CA THR A 167 15.00 -7.70 -11.47
C THR A 167 14.75 -8.02 -10.00
N TYR A 168 13.62 -7.60 -9.47
CA TYR A 168 13.29 -7.80 -8.06
C TYR A 168 11.92 -8.43 -7.87
N TYR A 169 11.82 -9.18 -6.77
CA TYR A 169 10.59 -9.81 -6.30
C TYR A 169 10.41 -9.48 -4.83
N ASN A 170 9.27 -8.90 -4.50
CA ASN A 170 8.91 -8.60 -3.13
C ASN A 170 7.61 -9.31 -2.78
N PHE A 171 7.54 -9.86 -1.58
CA PHE A 171 6.32 -10.41 -1.03
C PHE A 171 6.11 -9.87 0.37
N GLY A 172 4.87 -9.80 0.79
CA GLY A 172 4.56 -9.34 2.13
C GLY A 172 3.22 -9.86 2.62
N VAL A 173 3.11 -9.84 3.94
CA VAL A 173 1.90 -10.20 4.68
C VAL A 173 1.57 -9.06 5.62
N GLY A 174 0.29 -8.67 5.66
CA GLY A 174 -0.17 -7.60 6.51
C GLY A 174 -1.47 -7.99 7.23
N PHE A 175 -1.63 -7.48 8.44
CA PHE A 175 -2.88 -7.59 9.20
C PHE A 175 -3.58 -6.24 9.22
N THR A 176 -4.88 -6.26 8.97
CA THR A 176 -5.76 -5.13 9.23
C THR A 176 -6.70 -5.54 10.34
N ILE A 177 -6.60 -4.88 11.49
CA ILE A 177 -7.49 -5.09 12.63
C ILE A 177 -8.42 -3.89 12.69
N VAL A 178 -9.72 -4.13 12.62
CA VAL A 178 -10.73 -3.09 12.78
C VAL A 178 -11.47 -3.38 14.08
N ASP A 179 -11.16 -2.62 15.10
CA ASP A 179 -11.88 -2.64 16.37
C ASP A 179 -12.80 -1.40 16.46
N MET A 180 -14.08 -1.64 16.40
CA MET A 180 -15.07 -0.57 16.53
C MET A 180 -15.38 -0.23 18.01
N GLY A 181 -14.85 -1.00 18.96
CA GLY A 181 -15.06 -0.83 20.40
C GLY A 181 -13.95 -0.09 21.15
N TRP A 182 -12.80 0.16 20.49
CA TRP A 182 -11.62 0.74 21.15
C TRP A 182 -11.86 2.13 21.75
N PHE A 183 -12.81 2.89 21.24
CA PHE A 183 -13.17 4.24 21.70
C PHE A 183 -14.57 4.33 22.31
N GLN A 184 -15.19 3.22 22.71
CA GLN A 184 -16.44 3.30 23.44
C GLN A 184 -16.16 3.64 24.90
N ASP A 185 -16.54 4.85 25.31
CA ASP A 185 -16.60 5.24 26.70
C ASP A 185 -17.55 4.29 27.45
N TYR A 186 -17.01 3.47 28.33
CA TYR A 186 -17.82 2.74 29.30
C TYR A 186 -18.46 3.76 30.23
N LYS A 187 -19.73 4.05 30.03
CA LYS A 187 -20.53 4.73 31.06
C LYS A 187 -20.66 3.77 32.24
N LEU A 188 -19.89 4.01 33.27
CA LEU A 188 -20.10 3.39 34.59
C LEU A 188 -21.42 3.93 35.13
N ASN A 189 -22.45 3.08 35.21
CA ASN A 189 -23.69 3.32 35.94
C ASN A 189 -23.48 2.98 37.40
#